data_a8289dcf0b980a5ba31732f8a5babbb3
#
_entry.id   a8289dcf0b980a5ba31732f8a5babbb3
#
_cell.length_a   1.000
_cell.length_b   1.000
_cell.length_c   1.000
_cell.angle_alpha   90.00
_cell.angle_beta   90.00
_cell.angle_gamma   90.00
#
_symmetry.space_group_name_H-M   'P 1'
#
loop_
_entity.id
_entity.type
_entity.pdbx_description
1 polymer ?
#
loop_
_entity_poly.entity_id
_entity_poly.type
_entity_poly.pdbx_seq_one_letter_code
_entity_poly.pdbx_strand_id
1 'polypeptide(L)'
;MRLSHIPRQRVKGLALLPVGSMEQHGPHLPMGTDCILAQRVGEEVEASLPEIILFPPICYGVSLEHDGFPYVGVTGETFMRMVREVLETSLSSGIRRTVVVNGHGGNEPYLRVVQREFNFSHSDAKVRVVNLSTYGGDLHAGVGESSEIYVIDEGLVDLSSMSSIDSRYREGIFDTLNVREATRDGVADSTGTLRVDPELGGKLLEQNVLRVKSVVLQFLREL
;
A
#
# COMPACT_ATOMS: atom_id res chain seq x y z
N MET A 1 -0.75 5.29 18.03
CA MET A 1 -1.27 6.69 18.18
C MET A 1 -1.27 7.39 16.82
N ARG A 2 -2.40 7.93 16.36
CA ARG A 2 -2.45 8.68 15.10
C ARG A 2 -1.77 10.03 15.25
N LEU A 3 -0.80 10.36 14.40
CA LEU A 3 -0.04 11.61 14.46
C LEU A 3 -0.95 12.86 14.51
N SER A 4 -2.04 12.86 13.73
CA SER A 4 -3.01 13.96 13.68
C SER A 4 -3.79 14.19 15.01
N HIS A 5 -3.74 13.25 15.95
CA HIS A 5 -4.54 13.27 17.19
C HIS A 5 -3.69 13.40 18.46
N ILE A 6 -2.36 13.48 18.34
CA ILE A 6 -1.47 13.54 19.53
C ILE A 6 -0.78 14.91 19.66
N PRO A 7 -0.56 15.38 20.89
CA PRO A 7 0.22 16.61 21.11
C PRO A 7 1.72 16.37 20.85
N ARG A 8 2.43 17.44 20.50
CA ARG A 8 3.84 17.40 20.08
C ARG A 8 4.78 16.63 21.05
N GLN A 9 4.50 16.65 22.35
CA GLN A 9 5.34 15.99 23.36
C GLN A 9 5.33 14.46 23.26
N ARG A 10 4.35 13.88 22.54
CA ARG A 10 4.23 12.45 22.31
C ARG A 10 4.83 11.99 20.98
N VAL A 11 5.28 12.95 20.14
CA VAL A 11 5.84 12.63 18.82
C VAL A 11 7.30 12.21 18.98
N LYS A 12 7.54 10.91 19.11
CA LYS A 12 8.87 10.29 19.20
C LYS A 12 8.83 8.79 18.99
N GLY A 13 9.96 8.19 18.65
CA GLY A 13 10.11 6.73 18.59
C GLY A 13 9.93 6.17 17.18
N LEU A 14 8.97 5.27 16.99
CA LEU A 14 8.71 4.55 15.74
C LEU A 14 7.40 5.01 15.10
N ALA A 15 7.43 5.21 13.78
CA ALA A 15 6.25 5.53 12.99
C ALA A 15 5.93 4.49 11.92
N LEU A 16 4.64 4.37 11.59
CA LEU A 16 4.15 3.75 10.36
C LEU A 16 3.74 4.86 9.39
N LEU A 17 4.19 4.74 8.14
CA LEU A 17 3.78 5.58 7.02
C LEU A 17 3.08 4.72 5.98
N PRO A 18 1.74 4.70 5.93
CA PRO A 18 1.02 4.06 4.83
C PRO A 18 1.26 4.82 3.53
N VAL A 19 1.48 4.10 2.43
CA VAL A 19 1.55 4.65 1.08
C VAL A 19 0.77 3.75 0.12
N GLY A 20 0.06 4.36 -0.81
CA GLY A 20 -0.70 3.67 -1.84
C GLY A 20 -0.74 4.47 -3.12
N SER A 21 -1.79 4.28 -3.93
CA SER A 21 -2.05 5.06 -5.12
C SER A 21 -3.53 5.38 -5.28
N MET A 22 -3.85 6.28 -6.21
CA MET A 22 -5.18 6.59 -6.70
C MET A 22 -5.25 6.20 -8.18
N GLU A 23 -5.63 4.97 -8.46
CA GLU A 23 -5.65 4.39 -9.79
C GLU A 23 -6.86 3.47 -9.98
N GLN A 24 -7.22 3.24 -11.22
CA GLN A 24 -8.31 2.33 -11.53
C GLN A 24 -8.04 0.92 -10.97
N HIS A 25 -9.06 0.27 -10.44
CA HIS A 25 -9.08 -1.10 -9.97
C HIS A 25 -10.29 -1.84 -10.55
N GLY A 26 -10.37 -1.85 -11.89
CA GLY A 26 -11.54 -2.37 -12.58
C GLY A 26 -12.81 -1.54 -12.31
N PRO A 27 -13.96 -1.97 -12.84
CA PRO A 27 -15.23 -1.27 -12.63
C PRO A 27 -15.86 -1.54 -11.25
N HIS A 28 -15.30 -2.41 -10.43
CA HIS A 28 -15.93 -2.92 -9.20
C HIS A 28 -15.24 -2.46 -7.90
N LEU A 29 -14.01 -1.96 -7.96
CA LEU A 29 -13.28 -1.47 -6.79
C LEU A 29 -13.04 0.03 -6.84
N PRO A 30 -12.85 0.69 -5.68
CA PRO A 30 -12.59 2.11 -5.63
C PRO A 30 -11.19 2.45 -6.15
N MET A 31 -11.03 3.66 -6.69
CA MET A 31 -9.73 4.21 -7.12
C MET A 31 -8.66 4.23 -6.02
N GLY A 32 -9.06 4.27 -4.77
CA GLY A 32 -8.17 4.32 -3.61
C GLY A 32 -7.86 2.97 -2.97
N THR A 33 -8.10 1.85 -3.63
CA THR A 33 -7.90 0.48 -3.11
C THR A 33 -6.56 0.33 -2.38
N ASP A 34 -5.45 0.66 -3.03
CA ASP A 34 -4.10 0.56 -2.45
C ASP A 34 -3.93 1.37 -1.16
N CYS A 35 -4.47 2.59 -1.18
CA CYS A 35 -4.39 3.49 -0.04
C CYS A 35 -5.26 2.99 1.13
N ILE A 36 -6.45 2.47 0.84
CA ILE A 36 -7.36 1.88 1.83
C ILE A 36 -6.70 0.67 2.48
N LEU A 37 -6.11 -0.23 1.70
CA LEU A 37 -5.40 -1.41 2.20
C LEU A 37 -4.22 -1.03 3.08
N ALA A 38 -3.33 -0.16 2.60
CA ALA A 38 -2.16 0.27 3.37
C ALA A 38 -2.54 0.97 4.67
N GLN A 39 -3.56 1.83 4.64
CA GLN A 39 -4.08 2.52 5.81
C GLN A 39 -4.72 1.55 6.80
N ARG A 40 -5.55 0.61 6.33
CA ARG A 40 -6.21 -0.38 7.19
C ARG A 40 -5.20 -1.25 7.92
N VAL A 41 -4.20 -1.76 7.21
CA VAL A 41 -3.10 -2.52 7.84
C VAL A 41 -2.36 -1.68 8.88
N GLY A 42 -2.05 -0.42 8.56
CA GLY A 42 -1.43 0.51 9.51
C GLY A 42 -2.27 0.73 10.78
N GLU A 43 -3.58 0.88 10.64
CA GLU A 43 -4.53 1.04 11.75
C GLU A 43 -4.63 -0.19 12.64
N GLU A 44 -4.67 -1.39 12.07
CA GLU A 44 -4.69 -2.64 12.83
C GLU A 44 -3.38 -2.85 13.62
N VAL A 45 -2.25 -2.54 13.01
CA VAL A 45 -0.96 -2.61 13.70
C VAL A 45 -0.90 -1.58 14.83
N GLU A 46 -1.33 -0.33 14.58
CA GLU A 46 -1.38 0.74 15.59
C GLU A 46 -2.28 0.37 16.76
N ALA A 47 -3.44 -0.22 16.51
CA ALA A 47 -4.37 -0.66 17.55
C ALA A 47 -3.77 -1.73 18.46
N SER A 48 -2.91 -2.60 17.91
CA SER A 48 -2.23 -3.66 18.66
C SER A 48 -0.92 -3.22 19.35
N LEU A 49 -0.34 -2.08 18.95
CA LEU A 49 0.93 -1.53 19.43
C LEU A 49 0.77 -0.02 19.68
N PRO A 50 0.14 0.39 20.78
CA PRO A 50 -0.23 1.79 21.01
C PRO A 50 0.94 2.76 21.21
N GLU A 51 2.16 2.27 21.35
CA GLU A 51 3.40 3.06 21.44
C GLU A 51 3.88 3.60 20.08
N ILE A 52 3.44 3.02 18.96
CA ILE A 52 3.82 3.48 17.63
C ILE A 52 2.96 4.66 17.17
N ILE A 53 3.47 5.41 16.21
CA ILE A 53 2.77 6.56 15.61
C ILE A 53 2.32 6.21 14.19
N LEU A 54 1.03 6.29 13.93
CA LEU A 54 0.50 6.16 12.58
C LEU A 54 0.43 7.54 11.91
N PHE A 55 1.17 7.71 10.82
CA PHE A 55 1.14 8.89 9.98
C PHE A 55 -0.09 8.90 9.08
N PRO A 56 -0.55 10.09 8.65
CA PRO A 56 -1.50 10.19 7.55
C PRO A 56 -0.93 9.50 6.30
N PRO A 57 -1.76 8.82 5.49
CA PRO A 57 -1.28 8.10 4.32
C PRO A 57 -0.86 9.04 3.19
N ILE A 58 0.10 8.60 2.37
CA ILE A 58 0.42 9.19 1.07
C ILE A 58 -0.31 8.37 0.01
N CYS A 59 -1.34 8.97 -0.62
CA CYS A 59 -2.19 8.28 -1.58
C CYS A 59 -1.94 8.70 -3.04
N TYR A 60 -1.00 9.61 -3.30
CA TYR A 60 -0.56 9.95 -4.65
C TYR A 60 0.71 9.17 -4.99
N GLY A 61 0.53 7.98 -5.56
CA GLY A 61 1.59 7.07 -5.96
C GLY A 61 2.08 7.28 -7.39
N VAL A 62 2.88 6.32 -7.86
CA VAL A 62 3.39 6.25 -9.22
C VAL A 62 2.64 5.15 -9.96
N SER A 63 1.78 5.52 -10.90
CA SER A 63 0.84 4.63 -11.60
C SER A 63 0.91 4.81 -13.12
N LEU A 64 2.13 4.98 -13.65
CA LEU A 64 2.37 5.19 -15.08
C LEU A 64 1.90 4.00 -15.92
N GLU A 65 1.91 2.80 -15.36
CA GLU A 65 1.41 1.57 -15.95
C GLU A 65 -0.09 1.58 -16.23
N HIS A 66 -0.84 2.52 -15.63
CA HIS A 66 -2.28 2.71 -15.84
C HIS A 66 -2.62 3.71 -16.94
N ASP A 67 -1.64 4.19 -17.73
CA ASP A 67 -1.93 5.10 -18.84
C ASP A 67 -3.00 4.53 -19.79
N GLY A 68 -3.98 5.38 -20.12
CA GLY A 68 -5.17 4.99 -20.86
C GLY A 68 -6.37 4.53 -20.02
N PHE A 69 -6.19 4.33 -18.70
CA PHE A 69 -7.24 4.24 -17.70
C PHE A 69 -7.14 5.40 -16.69
N PRO A 70 -8.20 5.70 -15.93
CA PRO A 70 -8.14 6.76 -14.90
C PRO A 70 -7.13 6.47 -13.80
N TYR A 71 -6.24 7.41 -13.53
CA TYR A 71 -5.39 7.47 -12.33
C TYR A 71 -5.06 8.93 -11.98
N VAL A 72 -4.72 9.18 -10.72
CA VAL A 72 -4.25 10.48 -10.25
C VAL A 72 -3.00 10.25 -9.40
N GLY A 73 -1.84 10.52 -9.97
CA GLY A 73 -0.56 10.20 -9.34
C GLY A 73 0.50 11.26 -9.61
N VAL A 74 1.72 10.94 -9.25
CA VAL A 74 2.89 11.78 -9.43
C VAL A 74 3.99 11.00 -10.17
N THR A 75 5.00 11.72 -10.67
CA THR A 75 6.18 11.06 -11.24
C THR A 75 6.98 10.37 -10.14
N GLY A 76 7.78 9.34 -10.49
CA GLY A 76 8.66 8.66 -9.54
C GLY A 76 9.62 9.61 -8.83
N GLU A 77 10.13 10.63 -9.52
CA GLU A 77 10.99 11.66 -8.91
C GLU A 77 10.25 12.46 -7.83
N THR A 78 9.03 12.93 -8.12
CA THR A 78 8.21 13.67 -7.17
C THR A 78 7.82 12.78 -5.98
N PHE A 79 7.46 11.51 -6.23
CA PHE A 79 7.12 10.55 -5.18
C PHE A 79 8.30 10.29 -4.24
N MET A 80 9.48 9.97 -4.79
CA MET A 80 10.69 9.77 -3.99
C MET A 80 11.03 11.00 -3.16
N ARG A 81 10.92 12.19 -3.75
CA ARG A 81 11.17 13.45 -3.06
C ARG A 81 10.19 13.66 -1.91
N MET A 82 8.89 13.47 -2.14
CA MET A 82 7.86 13.61 -1.12
C MET A 82 8.08 12.66 0.05
N VAL A 83 8.29 11.37 -0.22
CA VAL A 83 8.55 10.37 0.83
C VAL A 83 9.83 10.74 1.61
N ARG A 84 10.91 11.11 0.91
CA ARG A 84 12.17 11.51 1.54
C ARG A 84 11.97 12.73 2.44
N GLU A 85 11.28 13.78 1.98
CA GLU A 85 11.03 14.99 2.79
C GLU A 85 10.21 14.69 4.06
N VAL A 86 9.21 13.78 3.98
CA VAL A 86 8.47 13.32 5.15
C VAL A 86 9.37 12.59 6.14
N LEU A 87 10.25 11.71 5.67
CA LEU A 87 11.20 10.98 6.51
C LEU A 87 12.23 11.93 7.17
N GLU A 88 12.83 12.85 6.40
CA GLU A 88 13.83 13.80 6.90
C GLU A 88 13.23 14.76 7.94
N THR A 89 12.05 15.29 7.67
CA THR A 89 11.41 16.20 8.62
C THR A 89 10.92 15.48 9.88
N SER A 90 10.61 14.20 9.81
CA SER A 90 10.24 13.39 10.98
C SER A 90 11.41 13.20 11.96
N LEU A 91 12.65 13.23 11.49
CA LEU A 91 13.84 13.15 12.34
C LEU A 91 13.91 14.31 13.33
N SER A 92 13.60 15.53 12.90
CA SER A 92 13.58 16.72 13.78
C SER A 92 12.49 16.62 14.86
N SER A 93 11.49 15.77 14.64
CA SER A 93 10.43 15.46 15.61
C SER A 93 10.77 14.30 16.55
N GLY A 94 11.97 13.68 16.41
CA GLY A 94 12.40 12.57 17.26
C GLY A 94 11.97 11.18 16.76
N ILE A 95 11.45 11.06 15.52
CA ILE A 95 11.14 9.76 14.89
C ILE A 95 12.42 9.22 14.26
N ARG A 96 12.96 8.15 14.82
CA ARG A 96 14.21 7.51 14.35
C ARG A 96 14.00 6.22 13.59
N ARG A 97 12.80 5.66 13.62
CA ARG A 97 12.44 4.43 12.93
C ARG A 97 11.12 4.63 12.22
N THR A 98 11.08 4.36 10.93
CA THR A 98 9.83 4.42 10.14
C THR A 98 9.67 3.13 9.36
N VAL A 99 8.50 2.51 9.46
CA VAL A 99 8.07 1.44 8.58
C VAL A 99 7.11 2.02 7.56
N VAL A 100 7.48 1.99 6.29
CA VAL A 100 6.61 2.38 5.18
C VAL A 100 5.80 1.16 4.79
N VAL A 101 4.48 1.25 4.87
CA VAL A 101 3.53 0.19 4.49
C VAL A 101 3.03 0.50 3.10
N ASN A 102 3.52 -0.23 2.10
CA ASN A 102 3.22 0.04 0.71
C ASN A 102 2.13 -0.90 0.18
N GLY A 103 1.00 -0.32 -0.26
CA GLY A 103 -0.12 -1.04 -0.87
C GLY A 103 -0.07 -1.11 -2.40
N HIS A 104 0.88 -0.42 -3.06
CA HIS A 104 0.90 -0.28 -4.52
C HIS A 104 2.22 -0.76 -5.14
N GLY A 105 2.11 -1.68 -6.11
CA GLY A 105 3.29 -2.27 -6.78
C GLY A 105 4.18 -1.24 -7.49
N GLY A 106 3.58 -0.29 -8.19
CA GLY A 106 4.29 0.76 -8.93
C GLY A 106 5.17 1.67 -8.06
N ASN A 107 4.89 1.76 -6.76
CA ASN A 107 5.72 2.51 -5.81
C ASN A 107 7.01 1.76 -5.42
N GLU A 108 7.04 0.43 -5.52
CA GLU A 108 8.11 -0.39 -4.94
C GLU A 108 9.51 -0.01 -5.42
N PRO A 109 9.81 0.15 -6.72
CA PRO A 109 11.14 0.50 -7.19
C PRO A 109 11.67 1.80 -6.57
N TYR A 110 10.82 2.79 -6.46
CA TYR A 110 11.13 4.11 -5.92
C TYR A 110 11.36 4.09 -4.41
N LEU A 111 10.52 3.35 -3.69
CA LEU A 111 10.66 3.16 -2.24
C LEU A 111 11.94 2.40 -1.88
N ARG A 112 12.38 1.46 -2.71
CA ARG A 112 13.68 0.78 -2.53
C ARG A 112 14.85 1.75 -2.62
N VAL A 113 14.81 2.69 -3.55
CA VAL A 113 15.84 3.74 -3.68
C VAL A 113 15.84 4.63 -2.44
N VAL A 114 14.66 5.16 -2.05
CA VAL A 114 14.52 6.01 -0.86
C VAL A 114 15.01 5.29 0.39
N GLN A 115 14.59 4.05 0.64
CA GLN A 115 15.03 3.27 1.79
C GLN A 115 16.55 3.12 1.83
N ARG A 116 17.15 2.76 0.70
CA ARG A 116 18.59 2.55 0.60
C ARG A 116 19.36 3.83 0.88
N GLU A 117 19.04 4.92 0.20
CA GLU A 117 19.69 6.22 0.37
C GLU A 117 19.54 6.72 1.81
N PHE A 118 18.32 6.71 2.36
CA PHE A 118 18.07 7.15 3.74
C PHE A 118 18.90 6.35 4.75
N ASN A 119 18.89 5.02 4.64
CA ASN A 119 19.58 4.14 5.59
C ASN A 119 21.10 4.26 5.55
N PHE A 120 21.68 4.65 4.41
CA PHE A 120 23.13 4.89 4.29
C PHE A 120 23.53 6.32 4.65
N SER A 121 22.61 7.29 4.55
CA SER A 121 22.87 8.68 4.92
C SER A 121 22.71 8.95 6.42
N HIS A 122 22.02 8.06 7.16
CA HIS A 122 21.74 8.22 8.59
C HIS A 122 22.26 7.03 9.40
N SER A 123 23.13 7.29 10.37
CA SER A 123 23.67 6.25 11.27
C SER A 123 22.72 5.89 12.39
N ASP A 124 21.91 6.85 12.86
CA ASP A 124 21.03 6.76 14.04
C ASP A 124 19.54 6.60 13.69
N ALA A 125 19.21 6.63 12.39
CA ALA A 125 17.84 6.46 11.93
C ALA A 125 17.75 5.41 10.81
N LYS A 126 16.62 4.69 10.75
CA LYS A 126 16.39 3.64 9.75
C LYS A 126 14.95 3.63 9.25
N VAL A 127 14.82 3.27 7.99
CA VAL A 127 13.53 3.04 7.32
C VAL A 127 13.47 1.60 6.80
N ARG A 128 12.32 0.97 6.92
CA ARG A 128 12.01 -0.30 6.25
C ARG A 128 10.72 -0.15 5.45
N VAL A 129 10.76 -0.64 4.22
CA VAL A 129 9.56 -0.75 3.36
C VAL A 129 9.02 -2.16 3.46
N VAL A 130 7.73 -2.26 3.69
CA VAL A 130 6.97 -3.52 3.67
C VAL A 130 5.91 -3.38 2.58
N ASN A 131 6.07 -4.12 1.49
CA ASN A 131 5.04 -4.25 0.47
C ASN A 131 3.96 -5.19 0.98
N LEU A 132 2.70 -4.83 0.84
CA LEU A 132 1.59 -5.72 1.12
C LEU A 132 1.62 -6.88 0.13
N SER A 133 1.23 -8.06 0.60
CA SER A 133 1.18 -9.26 -0.22
C SER A 133 -0.14 -9.30 -0.97
N THR A 134 -0.09 -9.70 -2.22
CA THR A 134 -1.26 -10.01 -3.04
C THR A 134 -1.55 -11.52 -2.99
N TYR A 135 -2.75 -11.90 -3.36
CA TYR A 135 -3.12 -13.31 -3.56
C TYR A 135 -2.44 -13.87 -4.81
N GLY A 136 -1.92 -15.09 -4.73
CA GLY A 136 -1.16 -15.67 -5.84
C GLY A 136 -1.99 -15.78 -7.11
N GLY A 137 -1.56 -15.08 -8.17
CA GLY A 137 -2.24 -14.97 -9.45
C GLY A 137 -3.14 -13.75 -9.62
N ASP A 138 -3.46 -13.04 -8.54
CA ASP A 138 -4.03 -11.69 -8.55
C ASP A 138 -2.89 -10.69 -8.70
N LEU A 139 -2.79 -10.10 -9.86
CA LEU A 139 -1.78 -9.07 -10.14
C LEU A 139 -2.33 -7.66 -9.96
N HIS A 140 -3.65 -7.47 -10.17
CA HIS A 140 -4.30 -6.19 -10.02
C HIS A 140 -5.83 -6.32 -10.07
N ALA A 141 -6.49 -5.77 -9.07
CA ALA A 141 -7.96 -5.69 -8.94
C ALA A 141 -8.66 -7.07 -9.03
N GLY A 142 -7.99 -8.14 -8.62
CA GLY A 142 -8.49 -9.50 -8.71
C GLY A 142 -9.24 -9.96 -7.46
N VAL A 143 -9.29 -11.28 -7.29
CA VAL A 143 -10.02 -11.94 -6.19
C VAL A 143 -9.48 -11.54 -4.82
N GLY A 144 -8.15 -11.39 -4.68
CA GLY A 144 -7.51 -11.03 -3.42
C GLY A 144 -7.93 -9.63 -2.96
N GLU A 145 -7.63 -8.61 -3.77
CA GLU A 145 -7.95 -7.22 -3.44
C GLU A 145 -9.46 -6.99 -3.31
N SER A 146 -10.28 -7.60 -4.17
CA SER A 146 -11.74 -7.54 -4.05
C SER A 146 -12.22 -8.07 -2.70
N SER A 147 -11.62 -9.17 -2.24
CA SER A 147 -11.98 -9.81 -0.98
C SER A 147 -11.51 -9.01 0.23
N GLU A 148 -10.29 -8.43 0.19
CA GLU A 148 -9.78 -7.58 1.26
C GLU A 148 -10.61 -6.29 1.39
N ILE A 149 -10.92 -5.61 0.28
CA ILE A 149 -11.76 -4.39 0.31
C ILE A 149 -13.16 -4.72 0.82
N TYR A 150 -13.75 -5.82 0.39
CA TYR A 150 -15.08 -6.25 0.87
C TYR A 150 -15.12 -6.45 2.39
N VAL A 151 -14.09 -7.07 2.97
CA VAL A 151 -13.99 -7.28 4.43
C VAL A 151 -13.78 -5.96 5.17
N ILE A 152 -13.09 -4.99 4.56
CA ILE A 152 -12.89 -3.66 5.15
C ILE A 152 -14.20 -2.88 5.15
N ASP A 153 -14.90 -2.84 4.02
CA ASP A 153 -16.20 -2.19 3.83
C ASP A 153 -16.88 -2.75 2.57
N GLU A 154 -17.91 -3.57 2.74
CA GLU A 154 -18.66 -4.18 1.63
C GLU A 154 -19.30 -3.15 0.69
N GLY A 155 -19.62 -1.95 1.20
CA GLY A 155 -20.18 -0.86 0.41
C GLY A 155 -19.21 -0.26 -0.61
N LEU A 156 -17.92 -0.59 -0.54
CA LEU A 156 -16.90 -0.14 -1.50
C LEU A 156 -16.78 -1.06 -2.73
N VAL A 157 -17.42 -2.23 -2.74
CA VAL A 157 -17.33 -3.19 -3.84
C VAL A 157 -18.66 -3.23 -4.63
N ASP A 158 -18.59 -2.91 -5.91
CA ASP A 158 -19.75 -3.09 -6.80
C ASP A 158 -19.84 -4.54 -7.28
N LEU A 159 -20.53 -5.38 -6.50
CA LEU A 159 -20.76 -6.79 -6.83
C LEU A 159 -21.54 -6.96 -8.14
N SER A 160 -22.36 -5.99 -8.53
CA SER A 160 -23.21 -6.10 -9.73
C SER A 160 -22.39 -6.06 -11.02
N SER A 161 -21.27 -5.33 -11.04
CA SER A 161 -20.38 -5.22 -12.21
C SER A 161 -19.48 -6.42 -12.40
N MET A 162 -19.17 -7.20 -11.33
CA MET A 162 -18.17 -8.26 -11.34
C MET A 162 -18.42 -9.36 -12.38
N SER A 163 -19.67 -9.74 -12.61
CA SER A 163 -20.01 -10.82 -13.55
C SER A 163 -19.68 -10.54 -15.01
N SER A 164 -19.51 -9.27 -15.38
CA SER A 164 -19.20 -8.81 -16.74
C SER A 164 -17.71 -8.56 -16.99
N ILE A 165 -16.87 -8.62 -15.95
CA ILE A 165 -15.45 -8.31 -16.02
C ILE A 165 -14.67 -9.46 -16.65
N ASP A 166 -13.82 -9.12 -17.62
CA ASP A 166 -12.80 -10.03 -18.14
C ASP A 166 -11.48 -9.77 -17.40
N SER A 167 -11.12 -10.65 -16.50
CA SER A 167 -9.89 -10.56 -15.71
C SER A 167 -8.63 -11.10 -16.40
N ARG A 168 -8.76 -11.62 -17.63
CA ARG A 168 -7.62 -12.13 -18.41
C ARG A 168 -6.70 -10.99 -18.81
N TYR A 169 -5.40 -11.26 -18.80
CA TYR A 169 -4.37 -10.30 -19.17
C TYR A 169 -3.32 -10.92 -20.09
N ARG A 170 -2.60 -10.08 -20.81
CA ARG A 170 -1.48 -10.46 -21.68
C ARG A 170 -0.18 -10.50 -20.88
N GLU A 171 0.69 -11.44 -21.24
CA GLU A 171 2.07 -11.50 -20.74
C GLU A 171 2.81 -10.18 -21.02
N GLY A 172 3.62 -9.74 -20.09
CA GLY A 172 4.33 -8.46 -20.14
C GLY A 172 3.60 -7.28 -19.49
N ILE A 173 2.41 -7.50 -18.89
CA ILE A 173 1.72 -6.48 -18.10
C ILE A 173 2.65 -5.98 -16.96
N PHE A 174 2.66 -4.67 -16.71
CA PHE A 174 3.50 -3.95 -15.74
C PHE A 174 5.01 -3.95 -16.04
N ASP A 175 5.45 -4.53 -17.16
CA ASP A 175 6.84 -4.56 -17.58
C ASP A 175 7.03 -3.91 -18.95
N THR A 176 6.41 -4.48 -19.98
CA THR A 176 6.50 -3.99 -21.37
C THR A 176 5.16 -3.50 -21.92
N LEU A 177 4.06 -3.84 -21.27
CA LEU A 177 2.70 -3.42 -21.62
C LEU A 177 2.08 -2.66 -20.43
N ASN A 178 1.40 -1.56 -20.73
CA ASN A 178 0.53 -0.92 -19.76
C ASN A 178 -0.77 -1.71 -19.56
N VAL A 179 -1.54 -1.38 -18.53
CA VAL A 179 -2.76 -2.10 -18.16
C VAL A 179 -3.79 -2.09 -19.28
N ARG A 180 -3.95 -0.96 -20.00
CA ARG A 180 -4.90 -0.85 -21.11
C ARG A 180 -4.50 -1.71 -22.31
N GLU A 181 -3.22 -1.85 -22.58
CA GLU A 181 -2.73 -2.72 -23.65
C GLU A 181 -2.88 -4.21 -23.30
N ALA A 182 -2.76 -4.55 -22.01
CA ALA A 182 -2.74 -5.93 -21.54
C ALA A 182 -4.10 -6.48 -21.14
N THR A 183 -5.08 -5.63 -20.79
CA THR A 183 -6.38 -6.02 -20.26
C THR A 183 -7.53 -5.36 -21.03
N ARG A 184 -8.74 -5.91 -20.92
CA ARG A 184 -9.96 -5.26 -21.40
C ARG A 184 -10.55 -4.29 -20.38
N ASP A 185 -10.65 -4.73 -19.13
CA ASP A 185 -11.42 -4.04 -18.09
C ASP A 185 -10.55 -3.49 -16.95
N GLY A 186 -9.23 -3.46 -17.14
CA GLY A 186 -8.30 -2.96 -16.13
C GLY A 186 -8.05 -3.94 -14.97
N VAL A 187 -8.45 -5.19 -15.10
CA VAL A 187 -8.27 -6.26 -14.10
C VAL A 187 -7.27 -7.28 -14.63
N ALA A 188 -6.35 -7.72 -13.79
CA ALA A 188 -5.35 -8.73 -14.14
C ALA A 188 -5.32 -9.84 -13.09
N ASP A 189 -6.10 -10.90 -13.30
CA ASP A 189 -6.22 -12.03 -12.38
C ASP A 189 -6.27 -13.35 -13.12
N SER A 190 -5.38 -14.28 -12.79
CA SER A 190 -5.32 -15.64 -13.31
C SER A 190 -5.92 -16.68 -12.37
N THR A 191 -6.52 -16.29 -11.27
CA THR A 191 -7.08 -17.23 -10.27
C THR A 191 -8.41 -17.86 -10.72
N GLY A 192 -8.99 -17.40 -11.81
CA GLY A 192 -10.23 -17.90 -12.39
C GLY A 192 -11.34 -16.84 -12.46
N THR A 193 -12.57 -17.23 -12.11
CA THR A 193 -13.69 -16.28 -12.13
C THR A 193 -13.56 -15.28 -10.99
N LEU A 194 -13.61 -14.00 -11.35
CA LEU A 194 -13.59 -12.90 -10.38
C LEU A 194 -14.77 -13.03 -9.41
N ARG A 195 -14.47 -12.99 -8.13
CA ARG A 195 -15.43 -13.14 -7.04
C ARG A 195 -14.91 -12.46 -5.76
N VAL A 196 -15.80 -12.25 -4.84
CA VAL A 196 -15.44 -11.92 -3.44
C VAL A 196 -15.45 -13.21 -2.61
N ASP A 197 -14.41 -13.39 -1.82
CA ASP A 197 -14.27 -14.45 -0.83
C ASP A 197 -13.89 -13.83 0.53
N PRO A 198 -14.88 -13.58 1.42
CA PRO A 198 -14.62 -12.88 2.70
C PRO A 198 -13.66 -13.63 3.62
N GLU A 199 -13.62 -14.97 3.57
CA GLU A 199 -12.66 -15.75 4.38
C GLU A 199 -11.23 -15.53 3.88
N LEU A 200 -11.04 -15.55 2.56
CA LEU A 200 -9.76 -15.22 1.94
C LEU A 200 -9.33 -13.79 2.28
N GLY A 201 -10.23 -12.81 2.09
CA GLY A 201 -9.95 -11.40 2.38
C GLY A 201 -9.51 -11.18 3.83
N GLY A 202 -10.21 -11.79 4.78
CA GLY A 202 -9.83 -11.75 6.19
C GLY A 202 -8.45 -12.35 6.48
N LYS A 203 -8.12 -13.48 5.85
CA LYS A 203 -6.81 -14.13 5.99
C LYS A 203 -5.68 -13.28 5.38
N LEU A 204 -5.88 -12.69 4.21
CA LEU A 204 -4.88 -11.84 3.56
C LEU A 204 -4.60 -10.59 4.39
N LEU A 205 -5.65 -9.92 4.87
CA LEU A 205 -5.53 -8.75 5.73
C LEU A 205 -4.76 -9.10 7.02
N GLU A 206 -5.11 -10.19 7.69
CA GLU A 206 -4.40 -10.67 8.88
C GLU A 206 -2.92 -10.96 8.59
N GLN A 207 -2.60 -11.63 7.49
CA GLN A 207 -1.22 -11.92 7.08
C GLN A 207 -0.42 -10.63 6.86
N ASN A 208 -1.01 -9.63 6.19
CA ASN A 208 -0.39 -8.33 5.96
C ASN A 208 -0.15 -7.59 7.29
N VAL A 209 -1.11 -7.61 8.20
CA VAL A 209 -0.96 -7.04 9.56
C VAL A 209 0.17 -7.73 10.32
N LEU A 210 0.22 -9.06 10.36
CA LEU A 210 1.27 -9.81 11.03
C LEU A 210 2.66 -9.55 10.45
N ARG A 211 2.76 -9.44 9.12
CA ARG A 211 4.01 -9.11 8.41
C ARG A 211 4.54 -7.73 8.81
N VAL A 212 3.70 -6.70 8.77
CA VAL A 212 4.08 -5.35 9.18
C VAL A 212 4.43 -5.32 10.67
N LYS A 213 3.61 -5.92 11.51
CA LYS A 213 3.85 -6.01 12.96
C LYS A 213 5.18 -6.68 13.30
N SER A 214 5.56 -7.74 12.58
CA SER A 214 6.86 -8.40 12.76
C SER A 214 8.04 -7.45 12.54
N VAL A 215 7.99 -6.63 11.48
CA VAL A 215 9.02 -5.63 11.17
C VAL A 215 9.05 -4.53 12.24
N VAL A 216 7.88 -4.06 12.70
CA VAL A 216 7.78 -3.07 13.79
C VAL A 216 8.40 -3.61 15.08
N LEU A 217 8.05 -4.83 15.49
CA LEU A 217 8.59 -5.46 16.69
C LEU A 217 10.11 -5.67 16.62
N GLN A 218 10.64 -5.96 15.43
CA GLN A 218 12.09 -6.02 15.23
C GLN A 218 12.72 -4.63 15.45
N PHE A 219 12.16 -3.57 14.89
CA PHE A 219 12.66 -2.21 15.09
C PHE A 219 12.58 -1.73 16.55
N LEU A 220 11.54 -2.13 17.29
CA LEU A 220 11.41 -1.80 18.70
C LEU A 220 12.50 -2.45 19.58
N ARG A 221 13.04 -3.59 19.16
CA ARG A 221 14.15 -4.26 19.87
C ARG A 221 15.52 -3.63 19.58
N GLU A 222 15.62 -2.85 18.54
CA GLU A 222 16.84 -2.14 18.11
C GLU A 222 16.92 -0.72 18.69
N LEU A 223 15.89 -0.28 19.45
CA LEU A 223 15.84 1.00 20.20
C LEU A 223 16.44 0.88 21.59
#